data_902b8e1fecfe77eecf82c5d7c0ceab7c
#
_entry.id   902b8e1fecfe77eecf82c5d7c0ceab7c
#
_cell.length_a   1.000
_cell.length_b   1.000
_cell.length_c   1.000
_cell.angle_alpha   90.00
_cell.angle_beta   90.00
_cell.angle_gamma   90.00
#
_symmetry.space_group_name_H-M   'P 1'
#
loop_
_entity.id
_entity.type
_entity.pdbx_description
1 polymer ?
#
loop_
_entity_poly.entity_id
_entity_poly.type
_entity_poly.pdbx_seq_one_letter_code
_entity_poly.pdbx_strand_id
1 'polypeptide(L)'
;MLNFWKCFAYLAMLGILAHFFGLILSRRSYPVDRLPWRSLSWEDEGRFWDRTLHVRHWMNRMPDMSRVMPDMVPKRIVGIARADAVETLIRETCVAELTHNALSLAGFGCVFIWHGVGGWVIALMFCVGNTPFSIIQRYNRPRLIRLHKWLLAREGNETVDPD
;
A
#
# COMPACT_ATOMS: atom_id res chain seq x y z
N MET A 1 -3.16 26.48 -19.78
CA MET A 1 -3.82 26.59 -18.46
C MET A 1 -5.03 25.67 -18.34
N LEU A 2 -6.02 25.71 -19.24
CA LEU A 2 -7.26 24.91 -19.14
C LEU A 2 -7.00 23.39 -19.08
N ASN A 3 -6.11 22.84 -19.90
CA ASN A 3 -5.81 21.40 -19.91
C ASN A 3 -5.12 20.92 -18.62
N PHE A 4 -4.31 21.76 -17.98
CA PHE A 4 -3.75 21.49 -16.67
C PHE A 4 -4.86 21.28 -15.62
N TRP A 5 -5.84 22.17 -15.56
CA TRP A 5 -6.96 22.06 -14.62
C TRP A 5 -7.85 20.86 -14.91
N LYS A 6 -8.03 20.48 -16.18
CA LYS A 6 -8.74 19.25 -16.56
C LYS A 6 -8.01 18.01 -16.06
N CYS A 7 -6.69 17.92 -16.24
CA CYS A 7 -5.89 16.82 -15.68
C CYS A 7 -5.96 16.79 -14.16
N PHE A 8 -5.85 17.96 -13.50
CA PHE A 8 -5.95 18.04 -12.03
C PHE A 8 -7.30 17.53 -11.53
N ALA A 9 -8.41 17.98 -12.12
CA ALA A 9 -9.76 17.51 -11.78
C ALA A 9 -9.92 16.00 -12.01
N TYR A 10 -9.40 15.48 -13.11
CA TYR A 10 -9.38 14.06 -13.42
C TYR A 10 -8.63 13.24 -12.35
N LEU A 11 -7.42 13.66 -11.98
CA LEU A 11 -6.62 12.99 -10.97
C LEU A 11 -7.25 13.07 -9.57
N ALA A 12 -7.84 14.20 -9.23
CA ALA A 12 -8.59 14.37 -7.98
C ALA A 12 -9.80 13.43 -7.92
N MET A 13 -10.55 13.32 -9.00
CA MET A 13 -11.67 12.37 -9.11
C MET A 13 -11.19 10.92 -8.98
N LEU A 14 -10.10 10.55 -9.65
CA LEU A 14 -9.50 9.22 -9.49
C LEU A 14 -9.11 8.94 -8.04
N GLY A 15 -8.53 9.90 -7.34
CA GLY A 15 -8.18 9.77 -5.91
C GLY A 15 -9.41 9.51 -5.03
N ILE A 16 -10.50 10.26 -5.25
CA ILE A 16 -11.76 10.07 -4.54
C ILE A 16 -12.34 8.67 -4.82
N LEU A 17 -12.42 8.27 -6.08
CA LEU A 17 -12.91 6.94 -6.46
C LEU A 17 -12.05 5.83 -5.87
N ALA A 18 -10.73 5.97 -5.91
CA ALA A 18 -9.79 5.01 -5.34
C ALA A 18 -9.97 4.85 -3.83
N HIS A 19 -10.29 5.92 -3.11
CA HIS A 19 -10.62 5.85 -1.68
C HIS A 19 -11.85 4.95 -1.43
N PHE A 20 -12.96 5.18 -2.13
CA PHE A 20 -14.17 4.35 -1.97
C PHE A 20 -13.93 2.89 -2.39
N PHE A 21 -13.22 2.66 -3.50
CA PHE A 21 -12.84 1.31 -3.91
C PHE A 21 -11.94 0.63 -2.87
N GLY A 22 -11.00 1.36 -2.27
CA GLY A 22 -10.15 0.87 -1.19
C GLY A 22 -10.95 0.34 0.01
N LEU A 23 -11.98 1.07 0.44
CA LEU A 23 -12.88 0.66 1.53
C LEU A 23 -13.64 -0.65 1.21
N ILE A 24 -14.06 -0.82 -0.04
CA ILE A 24 -14.75 -2.04 -0.48
C ILE A 24 -13.76 -3.22 -0.55
N LEU A 25 -12.57 -2.98 -1.09
CA LEU A 25 -11.54 -3.99 -1.26
C LEU A 25 -10.93 -4.44 0.08
N SER A 26 -10.85 -3.57 1.08
CA SER A 26 -10.30 -3.91 2.41
C SER A 26 -11.07 -5.03 3.11
N ARG A 27 -12.30 -5.29 2.71
CA ARG A 27 -13.14 -6.38 3.23
C ARG A 27 -12.85 -7.75 2.59
N ARG A 28 -12.01 -7.81 1.54
CA ARG A 28 -11.66 -9.06 0.84
C ARG A 28 -10.42 -9.70 1.43
N SER A 29 -10.36 -11.04 1.37
CA SER A 29 -9.13 -11.78 1.65
C SER A 29 -8.24 -11.81 0.40
N TYR A 30 -6.91 -11.76 0.62
CA TYR A 30 -5.92 -11.75 -0.44
C TYR A 30 -4.97 -12.94 -0.28
N PRO A 31 -4.72 -13.72 -1.35
CA PRO A 31 -3.78 -14.84 -1.31
C PRO A 31 -2.34 -14.31 -1.34
N VAL A 32 -1.82 -13.93 -0.16
CA VAL A 32 -0.49 -13.30 -0.01
C VAL A 32 0.69 -14.22 -0.36
N ASP A 33 0.43 -15.52 -0.48
CA ASP A 33 1.35 -16.56 -0.94
C ASP A 33 1.46 -16.64 -2.47
N ARG A 34 0.57 -15.96 -3.21
CA ARG A 34 0.50 -15.95 -4.68
C ARG A 34 0.79 -14.58 -5.27
N LEU A 35 1.14 -14.56 -6.56
CA LEU A 35 1.25 -13.30 -7.31
C LEU A 35 -0.12 -12.64 -7.46
N PRO A 36 -0.16 -11.31 -7.42
CA PRO A 36 0.95 -10.34 -7.36
C PRO A 36 1.44 -10.05 -5.94
N TRP A 37 0.83 -10.63 -4.88
CA TRP A 37 1.05 -10.25 -3.49
C TRP A 37 2.31 -10.84 -2.88
N ARG A 38 2.70 -12.03 -3.35
CA ARG A 38 3.91 -12.70 -2.88
C ARG A 38 5.14 -11.86 -3.20
N SER A 39 6.08 -11.79 -2.26
CA SER A 39 7.40 -11.21 -2.52
C SER A 39 8.11 -11.98 -3.63
N LEU A 40 8.68 -11.26 -4.58
CA LEU A 40 9.46 -11.84 -5.66
C LEU A 40 10.84 -12.26 -5.14
N SER A 41 11.47 -13.25 -5.78
CA SER A 41 12.77 -13.79 -5.34
C SER A 41 13.85 -12.70 -5.23
N TRP A 42 13.86 -11.74 -6.13
CA TRP A 42 14.81 -10.63 -6.12
C TRP A 42 14.55 -9.59 -5.03
N GLU A 43 13.33 -9.52 -4.50
CA GLU A 43 12.98 -8.60 -3.41
C GLU A 43 13.54 -9.03 -2.05
N ASP A 44 13.98 -10.30 -1.94
CA ASP A 44 14.59 -10.85 -0.72
C ASP A 44 13.74 -10.55 0.53
N GLU A 45 12.46 -10.89 0.46
CA GLU A 45 11.46 -10.62 1.51
C GLU A 45 11.39 -9.14 1.94
N GLY A 46 11.54 -8.25 0.97
CA GLY A 46 11.51 -6.81 1.18
C GLY A 46 12.85 -6.18 1.54
N ARG A 47 13.91 -6.98 1.80
CA ARG A 47 15.24 -6.45 2.15
C ARG A 47 15.90 -5.66 1.03
N PHE A 48 15.61 -6.02 -0.24
CA PHE A 48 16.07 -5.29 -1.42
C PHE A 48 15.69 -3.80 -1.34
N TRP A 49 14.45 -3.50 -0.99
CA TRP A 49 13.95 -2.13 -0.91
C TRP A 49 14.68 -1.29 0.17
N ASP A 50 15.05 -1.93 1.29
CA ASP A 50 15.80 -1.23 2.33
C ASP A 50 17.28 -1.03 1.95
N ARG A 51 17.91 -2.03 1.30
CA ARG A 51 19.30 -1.92 0.85
C ARG A 51 19.49 -0.87 -0.25
N THR A 52 18.53 -0.83 -1.21
CA THR A 52 18.66 0.01 -2.41
C THR A 52 18.09 1.41 -2.21
N LEU A 53 16.92 1.51 -1.58
CA LEU A 53 16.19 2.78 -1.43
C LEU A 53 16.13 3.30 0.01
N HIS A 54 16.72 2.58 0.96
CA HIS A 54 16.72 2.96 2.39
C HIS A 54 15.30 3.25 2.92
N VAL A 55 14.32 2.44 2.53
CA VAL A 55 12.87 2.66 2.78
C VAL A 55 12.59 2.94 4.25
N ARG A 56 13.27 2.26 5.16
CA ARG A 56 13.12 2.44 6.61
C ARG A 56 13.35 3.88 7.08
N HIS A 57 14.24 4.62 6.41
CA HIS A 57 14.60 5.98 6.83
C HIS A 57 13.56 7.04 6.42
N TRP A 58 12.83 6.82 5.33
CA TRP A 58 11.92 7.83 4.80
C TRP A 58 10.44 7.43 4.87
N MET A 59 10.09 6.13 4.98
CA MET A 59 8.69 5.68 5.00
C MET A 59 7.84 6.36 6.09
N ASN A 60 8.46 6.68 7.24
CA ASN A 60 7.77 7.35 8.36
C ASN A 60 7.51 8.85 8.10
N ARG A 61 8.15 9.43 7.07
CA ARG A 61 7.94 10.82 6.64
C ARG A 61 6.79 10.94 5.63
N MET A 62 6.38 9.82 5.04
CA MET A 62 5.26 9.81 4.11
C MET A 62 3.95 10.07 4.87
N PRO A 63 3.02 10.82 4.25
CA PRO A 63 1.72 11.09 4.84
C PRO A 63 1.03 9.79 5.26
N ASP A 64 0.63 9.72 6.52
CA ASP A 64 -0.17 8.60 7.02
C ASP A 64 -1.64 8.99 6.92
N MET A 65 -2.32 8.44 5.92
CA MET A 65 -3.74 8.72 5.68
C MET A 65 -4.64 8.23 6.81
N SER A 66 -4.20 7.29 7.65
CA SER A 66 -4.96 6.85 8.83
C SER A 66 -5.15 7.97 9.87
N ARG A 67 -4.30 9.01 9.84
CA ARG A 67 -4.48 10.20 10.69
C ARG A 67 -5.57 11.14 10.20
N VAL A 68 -5.87 11.11 8.90
CA VAL A 68 -6.86 11.97 8.26
C VAL A 68 -8.19 11.24 8.11
N MET A 69 -8.15 9.91 7.99
CA MET A 69 -9.31 9.05 7.79
C MET A 69 -9.41 8.04 8.93
N PRO A 70 -10.36 8.23 9.88
CA PRO A 70 -10.49 7.38 11.08
C PRO A 70 -10.73 5.91 10.80
N ASP A 71 -11.25 5.58 9.60
CA ASP A 71 -11.60 4.22 9.19
C ASP A 71 -10.39 3.38 8.73
N MET A 72 -9.20 3.97 8.69
CA MET A 72 -7.96 3.27 8.30
C MET A 72 -7.16 2.85 9.53
N VAL A 73 -6.63 1.63 9.51
CA VAL A 73 -5.80 1.11 10.61
C VAL A 73 -4.46 1.88 10.67
N PRO A 74 -4.04 2.37 11.85
CA PRO A 74 -2.77 3.08 12.00
C PRO A 74 -1.58 2.21 11.60
N LYS A 75 -0.62 2.77 10.85
CA LYS A 75 0.60 2.07 10.41
C LYS A 75 1.53 1.66 11.57
N ARG A 76 1.36 2.23 12.75
CA ARG A 76 2.11 1.85 13.96
C ARG A 76 1.32 0.82 14.74
N ILE A 77 1.91 -0.35 14.91
CA ILE A 77 1.45 -1.34 15.89
C ILE A 77 1.89 -0.82 17.26
N VAL A 78 0.99 -0.11 17.93
CA VAL A 78 1.23 0.39 19.29
C VAL A 78 0.45 -0.51 20.25
N GLY A 79 1.16 -1.26 21.07
CA GLY A 79 0.59 -2.20 22.05
C GLY A 79 0.87 -3.66 21.71
N ILE A 80 0.26 -4.57 22.45
CA ILE A 80 0.37 -6.02 22.23
C ILE A 80 -0.35 -6.34 20.93
N ALA A 81 0.42 -6.58 19.87
CA ALA A 81 -0.13 -6.94 18.58
C ALA A 81 -0.84 -8.29 18.70
N ARG A 82 -2.12 -8.34 18.35
CA ARG A 82 -2.90 -9.58 18.23
C ARG A 82 -2.80 -10.08 16.79
N ALA A 83 -2.90 -11.39 16.59
CA ALA A 83 -2.79 -11.99 15.26
C ALA A 83 -3.85 -11.44 14.28
N ASP A 84 -5.09 -11.25 14.73
CA ASP A 84 -6.19 -10.68 13.94
C ASP A 84 -5.92 -9.25 13.45
N ALA A 85 -5.34 -8.41 14.30
CA ALA A 85 -4.96 -7.05 13.95
C ALA A 85 -3.84 -7.04 12.89
N VAL A 86 -2.85 -7.92 13.03
CA VAL A 86 -1.75 -8.03 12.05
C VAL A 86 -2.27 -8.58 10.72
N GLU A 87 -3.21 -9.53 10.73
CA GLU A 87 -3.87 -10.02 9.52
C GLU A 87 -4.59 -8.88 8.77
N THR A 88 -5.27 -8.01 9.50
CA THR A 88 -5.91 -6.83 8.92
C THR A 88 -4.89 -5.90 8.26
N LEU A 89 -3.76 -5.63 8.92
CA LEU A 89 -2.68 -4.84 8.34
C LEU A 89 -2.09 -5.48 7.07
N ILE A 90 -1.90 -6.79 7.04
CA ILE A 90 -1.44 -7.52 5.84
C ILE A 90 -2.41 -7.28 4.69
N ARG A 91 -3.71 -7.39 4.93
CA ARG A 91 -4.78 -7.16 3.96
C ARG A 91 -4.74 -5.74 3.41
N GLU A 92 -4.57 -4.76 4.29
CA GLU A 92 -4.47 -3.35 3.91
C GLU A 92 -3.24 -3.05 3.06
N THR A 93 -2.11 -3.72 3.30
CA THR A 93 -0.95 -3.57 2.40
C THR A 93 -1.25 -4.02 0.97
N CYS A 94 -2.08 -5.07 0.80
CA CYS A 94 -2.48 -5.54 -0.53
C CYS A 94 -3.39 -4.53 -1.23
N VAL A 95 -4.37 -4.00 -0.50
CA VAL A 95 -5.30 -2.99 -1.03
C VAL A 95 -4.56 -1.72 -1.40
N ALA A 96 -3.68 -1.23 -0.53
CA ALA A 96 -2.92 -0.02 -0.78
C ALA A 96 -2.00 -0.16 -2.00
N GLU A 97 -1.28 -1.27 -2.14
CA GLU A 97 -0.45 -1.53 -3.33
C GLU A 97 -1.30 -1.55 -4.60
N LEU A 98 -2.42 -2.29 -4.59
CA LEU A 98 -3.32 -2.35 -5.74
C LEU A 98 -3.84 -0.97 -6.13
N THR A 99 -4.27 -0.19 -5.13
CA THR A 99 -4.83 1.14 -5.33
C THR A 99 -3.80 2.09 -5.94
N HIS A 100 -2.58 2.15 -5.39
CA HIS A 100 -1.54 3.02 -5.91
C HIS A 100 -1.06 2.61 -7.30
N ASN A 101 -0.97 1.31 -7.58
CA ASN A 101 -0.61 0.80 -8.90
C ASN A 101 -1.72 1.10 -9.93
N ALA A 102 -2.99 0.93 -9.55
CA ALA A 102 -4.13 1.28 -10.40
C ALA A 102 -4.21 2.79 -10.67
N LEU A 103 -3.97 3.63 -9.66
CA LEU A 103 -3.89 5.08 -9.81
C LEU A 103 -2.74 5.48 -10.75
N SER A 104 -1.56 4.87 -10.60
CA SER A 104 -0.42 5.12 -11.49
C SER A 104 -0.78 4.82 -12.94
N LEU A 105 -1.43 3.69 -13.19
CA LEU A 105 -1.86 3.31 -14.54
C LEU A 105 -2.95 4.26 -15.06
N ALA A 106 -3.98 4.53 -14.27
CA ALA A 106 -5.08 5.42 -14.65
C ALA A 106 -4.60 6.87 -14.88
N GLY A 107 -3.55 7.30 -14.17
CA GLY A 107 -2.95 8.63 -14.35
C GLY A 107 -2.49 8.92 -15.77
N PHE A 108 -2.17 7.88 -16.56
CA PHE A 108 -1.85 8.03 -17.99
C PHE A 108 -3.04 8.53 -18.83
N GLY A 109 -4.27 8.52 -18.31
CA GLY A 109 -5.41 9.21 -18.92
C GLY A 109 -5.17 10.71 -19.17
N CYS A 110 -4.27 11.34 -18.41
CA CYS A 110 -3.88 12.73 -18.66
C CYS A 110 -3.26 12.95 -20.06
N VAL A 111 -2.63 11.93 -20.65
CA VAL A 111 -2.06 12.02 -22.01
C VAL A 111 -3.17 12.23 -23.07
N PHE A 112 -4.36 11.66 -22.84
CA PHE A 112 -5.53 11.82 -23.72
C PHE A 112 -6.27 13.14 -23.46
N ILE A 113 -6.21 13.68 -22.24
CA ILE A 113 -6.83 14.96 -21.88
C ILE A 113 -5.99 16.14 -22.39
N TRP A 114 -4.67 16.00 -22.29
CA TRP A 114 -3.72 17.01 -22.76
C TRP A 114 -2.70 16.37 -23.69
N HIS A 115 -3.02 16.38 -24.97
CA HIS A 115 -2.12 15.87 -26.00
C HIS A 115 -0.77 16.62 -26.01
N GLY A 116 0.32 15.88 -26.11
CA GLY A 116 1.68 16.43 -26.15
C GLY A 116 2.41 16.31 -24.79
N VAL A 117 3.50 17.06 -24.67
CA VAL A 117 4.45 16.94 -23.55
C VAL A 117 3.79 17.16 -22.18
N GLY A 118 2.84 18.10 -22.08
CA GLY A 118 2.21 18.43 -20.80
C GLY A 118 1.45 17.25 -20.17
N GLY A 119 0.70 16.49 -20.96
CA GLY A 119 -0.02 15.30 -20.48
C GLY A 119 0.94 14.21 -20.00
N TRP A 120 2.03 13.97 -20.72
CA TRP A 120 3.07 13.03 -20.33
C TRP A 120 3.77 13.44 -19.03
N VAL A 121 4.13 14.72 -18.88
CA VAL A 121 4.77 15.23 -17.66
C VAL A 121 3.87 14.99 -16.44
N ILE A 122 2.58 15.35 -16.52
CA ILE A 122 1.65 15.15 -15.41
C ILE A 122 1.47 13.66 -15.11
N ALA A 123 1.29 12.80 -16.13
CA ALA A 123 1.12 11.37 -15.95
C ALA A 123 2.34 10.74 -15.28
N LEU A 124 3.56 11.07 -15.71
CA LEU A 124 4.79 10.56 -15.14
C LEU A 124 5.00 11.07 -13.71
N MET A 125 4.76 12.35 -13.44
CA MET A 125 4.85 12.90 -12.07
C MET A 125 3.88 12.19 -11.12
N PHE A 126 2.66 11.94 -11.56
CA PHE A 126 1.66 11.24 -10.78
C PHE A 126 2.06 9.77 -10.54
N CYS A 127 2.58 9.08 -11.55
CA CYS A 127 3.11 7.72 -11.42
C CYS A 127 4.27 7.66 -10.41
N VAL A 128 5.25 8.54 -10.56
CA VAL A 128 6.40 8.64 -9.63
C VAL A 128 5.93 8.96 -8.21
N GLY A 129 4.93 9.84 -8.05
CA GLY A 129 4.35 10.16 -6.74
C GLY A 129 3.64 8.99 -6.05
N ASN A 130 3.06 8.05 -6.81
CA ASN A 130 2.40 6.85 -6.27
C ASN A 130 3.39 5.70 -5.98
N THR A 131 4.51 5.62 -6.70
CA THR A 131 5.50 4.53 -6.58
C THR A 131 6.02 4.32 -5.15
N PRO A 132 6.38 5.36 -4.36
CA PRO A 132 6.83 5.18 -2.99
C PRO A 132 5.83 4.45 -2.09
N PHE A 133 4.54 4.69 -2.28
CA PHE A 133 3.50 4.02 -1.49
C PHE A 133 3.44 2.52 -1.81
N SER A 134 3.52 2.12 -3.07
CA SER A 134 3.59 0.71 -3.47
C SER A 134 4.84 0.03 -2.91
N ILE A 135 6.00 0.70 -2.97
CA ILE A 135 7.27 0.19 -2.42
C ILE A 135 7.17 -0.04 -0.90
N ILE A 136 6.57 0.88 -0.15
CA ILE A 136 6.36 0.72 1.30
C ILE A 136 5.54 -0.54 1.59
N GLN A 137 4.49 -0.83 0.80
CA GLN A 137 3.67 -2.02 1.03
C GLN A 137 4.47 -3.31 0.76
N ARG A 138 5.24 -3.36 -0.31
CA ARG A 138 6.11 -4.50 -0.63
C ARG A 138 7.24 -4.70 0.38
N TYR A 139 7.72 -3.63 0.98
CA TYR A 139 8.69 -3.67 2.08
C TYR A 139 8.08 -4.18 3.38
N ASN A 140 6.87 -3.74 3.74
CA ASN A 140 6.24 -4.05 5.02
C ASN A 140 5.55 -5.41 5.05
N ARG A 141 4.90 -5.84 3.96
CA ARG A 141 4.08 -7.06 3.91
C ARG A 141 4.82 -8.32 4.36
N PRO A 142 6.03 -8.66 3.88
CA PRO A 142 6.73 -9.86 4.34
C PRO A 142 7.05 -9.84 5.84
N ARG A 143 7.26 -8.66 6.42
CA ARG A 143 7.53 -8.47 7.85
C ARG A 143 6.26 -8.71 8.67
N LEU A 144 5.13 -8.19 8.21
CA LEU A 144 3.83 -8.43 8.84
C LEU A 144 3.45 -9.91 8.79
N ILE A 145 3.70 -10.59 7.66
CA ILE A 145 3.45 -12.03 7.51
C ILE A 145 4.29 -12.84 8.52
N ARG A 146 5.56 -12.50 8.70
CA ARG A 146 6.41 -13.17 9.71
C ARG A 146 5.91 -12.92 11.13
N LEU A 147 5.55 -11.68 11.44
CA LEU A 147 4.98 -11.33 12.75
C LEU A 147 3.68 -12.08 13.00
N HIS A 148 2.79 -12.15 12.04
CA HIS A 148 1.52 -12.88 12.14
C HIS A 148 1.75 -14.36 12.44
N LYS A 149 2.65 -15.03 11.70
CA LYS A 149 2.99 -16.43 11.94
C LYS A 149 3.57 -16.65 13.34
N TRP A 150 4.41 -15.75 13.82
CA TRP A 150 4.97 -15.82 15.16
C TRP A 150 3.90 -15.66 16.26
N LEU A 151 2.97 -14.72 16.08
CA LEU A 151 1.86 -14.52 17.02
C LEU A 151 0.94 -15.73 17.08
N LEU A 152 0.56 -16.32 15.95
CA LEU A 152 -0.25 -17.54 15.90
C LEU A 152 0.43 -18.72 16.61
N ALA A 153 1.74 -18.89 16.42
CA ALA A 153 2.49 -19.95 17.11
C ALA A 153 2.52 -19.73 18.62
N ARG A 154 2.61 -18.49 19.07
CA ARG A 154 2.58 -18.14 20.49
C ARG A 154 1.18 -18.37 21.10
N GLU A 155 0.13 -17.88 20.47
CA GLU A 155 -1.26 -18.07 20.92
C GLU A 155 -1.62 -19.56 20.96
N GLY A 156 -1.13 -20.37 20.01
CA GLY A 156 -1.32 -21.84 20.02
C GLY A 156 -0.63 -22.54 21.19
N ASN A 157 0.54 -22.08 21.60
CA ASN A 157 1.24 -22.66 22.75
C ASN A 157 0.60 -22.25 24.10
N GLU A 158 0.08 -21.02 24.22
CA GLU A 158 -0.61 -20.57 25.44
C GLU A 158 -1.96 -21.31 25.67
N THR A 159 -2.56 -21.90 24.63
CA THR A 159 -3.80 -22.69 24.75
C THR A 159 -3.58 -24.17 25.06
N VAL A 160 -2.32 -24.66 24.93
CA VAL A 160 -1.97 -26.09 25.12
C VAL A 160 -1.43 -26.37 26.54
N ASP A 161 -1.06 -25.34 27.29
CA ASP A 161 -0.56 -25.45 28.66
C ASP A 161 -1.49 -24.70 29.65
N PRO A 162 -2.68 -25.28 29.99
CA PRO A 162 -3.48 -24.83 31.12
C PRO A 162 -3.04 -25.68 32.32
N ASP A 163 -2.20 -25.13 33.19
CA ASP A 163 -1.99 -25.69 34.53
C ASP A 163 -3.29 -26.05 35.25
#